data_bcdb178c94c1d4c9e25d97347938d110
#
_entry.id   bcdb178c94c1d4c9e25d97347938d110
#
_cell.length_a   1.000
_cell.length_b   1.000
_cell.length_c   1.000
_cell.angle_alpha   90.00
_cell.angle_beta   90.00
_cell.angle_gamma   90.00
#
_symmetry.space_group_name_H-M   'P 1'
#
loop_
_entity.id
_entity.type
_entity.pdbx_description
1 polymer ?
#
loop_
_entity_poly.entity_id
_entity_poly.type
_entity_poly.pdbx_seq_one_letter_code
_entity_poly.pdbx_strand_id
1 'polypeptide(L)'
;MVSREEKSLINKFYSQHIEFLRKDYETALRGVEVAGILLHSGSNVTYFADDRVIDFNAYSHYLRWIPINRPDQFLLFIPEEPPKYFQVSPDDYWYDQKIDHDDWINSNVNVVPVKTVDEIKSHIRNNNLAYLGPNPTLAEKFSISASHINPEKILNYLDFKRAYKTEYEILQIKDANKLAIIGHRAARECFLNDGNEYEIHMAYLKACSILETDSPYTNIVALGEKSGILHYQNKRNGKALKEKNLLIDAGCRINGYASDITRTSVKISMDPLFKDLLVGMEYVEQELVNVVKPGVGYPDLHSDAMTKIGKLLLDLSICFGSLEGLLKDEIPQLFMPHGVGHLLGIQVHDVGGHLKNINGSIELPPAHSPFLRNTRVMSENMVFTVEPGCYFIPNLLEAQRNTKKGKLINWKIIEQLYPYGGIRIEDNILVTKDGPENLTRQFEAINP
;
A
#
# COMPACT_ATOMS: atom_id res chain seq x y z
N MET A 1 -16.29 -14.79 15.20
CA MET A 1 -15.89 -14.29 16.55
C MET A 1 -14.43 -14.63 16.75
N VAL A 2 -13.60 -13.65 17.04
CA VAL A 2 -12.17 -13.83 17.36
C VAL A 2 -12.05 -14.67 18.63
N SER A 3 -11.22 -15.71 18.64
CA SER A 3 -11.04 -16.59 19.81
C SER A 3 -10.42 -15.82 20.99
N ARG A 4 -10.54 -16.37 22.21
CA ARG A 4 -9.92 -15.78 23.40
C ARG A 4 -8.39 -15.75 23.32
N GLU A 5 -7.80 -16.73 22.65
CA GLU A 5 -6.36 -16.81 22.42
C GLU A 5 -5.88 -15.73 21.43
N GLU A 6 -6.61 -15.53 20.32
CA GLU A 6 -6.32 -14.47 19.36
C GLU A 6 -6.42 -13.07 19.99
N LYS A 7 -7.46 -12.81 20.80
CA LYS A 7 -7.58 -11.54 21.55
C LYS A 7 -6.42 -11.31 22.50
N SER A 8 -5.97 -12.36 23.19
CA SER A 8 -4.82 -12.28 24.10
C SER A 8 -3.52 -11.97 23.33
N LEU A 9 -3.34 -12.59 22.16
CA LEU A 9 -2.17 -12.37 21.31
C LEU A 9 -2.14 -10.93 20.74
N ILE A 10 -3.26 -10.44 20.24
CA ILE A 10 -3.40 -9.05 19.76
C ILE A 10 -3.06 -8.07 20.88
N ASN A 11 -3.63 -8.26 22.08
CA ASN A 11 -3.33 -7.37 23.20
C ASN A 11 -1.84 -7.35 23.57
N LYS A 12 -1.21 -8.53 23.60
CA LYS A 12 0.23 -8.64 23.85
C LYS A 12 1.06 -7.87 22.81
N PHE A 13 0.80 -8.10 21.52
CA PHE A 13 1.55 -7.45 20.46
C PHE A 13 1.29 -5.95 20.40
N TYR A 14 0.06 -5.51 20.64
CA TYR A 14 -0.26 -4.10 20.68
C TYR A 14 0.42 -3.40 21.87
N SER A 15 0.49 -4.03 23.04
CA SER A 15 1.22 -3.48 24.18
C SER A 15 2.71 -3.29 23.85
N GLN A 16 3.34 -4.27 23.20
CA GLN A 16 4.74 -4.16 22.75
C GLN A 16 4.89 -3.08 21.67
N HIS A 17 3.92 -2.93 20.78
CA HIS A 17 3.89 -1.90 19.76
C HIS A 17 3.81 -0.49 20.36
N ILE A 18 2.93 -0.27 21.34
CA ILE A 18 2.82 1.03 22.04
C ILE A 18 4.15 1.37 22.75
N GLU A 19 4.78 0.40 23.39
CA GLU A 19 6.09 0.62 24.02
C GLU A 19 7.19 0.94 23.01
N PHE A 20 7.16 0.31 21.83
CA PHE A 20 8.06 0.61 20.73
C PHE A 20 7.83 2.04 20.22
N LEU A 21 6.57 2.45 20.01
CA LEU A 21 6.22 3.79 19.58
C LEU A 21 6.68 4.85 20.59
N ARG A 22 6.48 4.62 21.87
CA ARG A 22 6.95 5.53 22.93
C ARG A 22 8.43 5.82 22.78
N LYS A 23 9.27 4.78 22.63
CA LYS A 23 10.73 4.93 22.47
C LYS A 23 11.11 5.66 21.18
N ASP A 24 10.42 5.38 20.08
CA ASP A 24 10.66 6.06 18.80
C ASP A 24 10.28 7.54 18.87
N TYR A 25 9.15 7.87 19.49
CA TYR A 25 8.69 9.24 19.64
C TYR A 25 9.56 10.04 20.64
N GLU A 26 9.99 9.43 21.74
CA GLU A 26 10.98 10.03 22.64
C GLU A 26 12.29 10.34 21.91
N THR A 27 12.72 9.44 21.04
CA THR A 27 13.93 9.66 20.24
C THR A 27 13.75 10.75 19.20
N ALA A 28 12.58 10.82 18.55
CA ALA A 28 12.23 11.87 17.58
C ALA A 28 12.22 13.27 18.21
N LEU A 29 11.88 13.37 19.49
CA LEU A 29 11.89 14.63 20.25
C LEU A 29 13.28 15.13 20.61
N ARG A 30 14.32 14.29 20.57
CA ARG A 30 15.68 14.71 20.95
C ARG A 30 16.20 15.84 20.07
N GLY A 31 16.55 16.94 20.74
CA GLY A 31 17.03 18.15 20.05
C GLY A 31 15.94 18.92 19.28
N VAL A 32 14.69 18.75 19.69
CA VAL A 32 13.55 19.62 19.35
C VAL A 32 13.05 20.19 20.67
N GLU A 33 12.88 21.52 20.74
CA GLU A 33 12.50 22.22 21.96
C GLU A 33 10.99 22.11 22.24
N VAL A 34 10.48 20.89 22.40
CA VAL A 34 9.08 20.61 22.74
C VAL A 34 8.98 19.56 23.83
N ALA A 35 7.93 19.64 24.64
CA ALA A 35 7.67 18.72 25.74
C ALA A 35 6.99 17.41 25.29
N GLY A 36 6.33 17.41 24.11
CA GLY A 36 5.58 16.28 23.63
C GLY A 36 4.98 16.52 22.25
N ILE A 37 4.13 15.61 21.81
CA ILE A 37 3.50 15.62 20.50
C ILE A 37 1.99 15.46 20.66
N LEU A 38 1.23 16.34 20.00
CA LEU A 38 -0.20 16.19 19.80
C LEU A 38 -0.45 15.68 18.39
N LEU A 39 -0.88 14.42 18.26
CA LEU A 39 -1.27 13.83 16.97
C LEU A 39 -2.76 14.05 16.74
N HIS A 40 -3.13 14.39 15.51
CA HIS A 40 -4.51 14.61 15.10
C HIS A 40 -4.87 13.69 13.93
N SER A 41 -6.01 13.01 14.02
CA SER A 41 -6.49 12.13 12.95
C SER A 41 -6.82 12.86 11.65
N GLY A 42 -7.14 14.15 11.73
CA GLY A 42 -7.66 14.98 10.66
C GLY A 42 -9.13 15.34 10.88
N SER A 43 -9.63 16.26 10.08
CA SER A 43 -11.03 16.71 10.12
C SER A 43 -11.73 16.38 8.80
N ASN A 44 -13.07 16.28 8.85
CA ASN A 44 -13.87 16.14 7.64
C ASN A 44 -13.66 17.32 6.68
N VAL A 45 -13.63 17.02 5.39
CA VAL A 45 -13.58 17.99 4.29
C VAL A 45 -14.78 17.73 3.38
N THR A 46 -15.49 18.78 3.00
CA THR A 46 -16.61 18.70 2.05
C THR A 46 -16.13 18.97 0.63
N TYR A 47 -16.89 18.49 -0.36
CA TYR A 47 -16.70 18.93 -1.73
C TYR A 47 -16.96 20.43 -1.86
N PHE A 48 -16.35 21.06 -2.89
CA PHE A 48 -16.54 22.49 -3.13
C PHE A 48 -18.03 22.82 -3.33
N ALA A 49 -18.52 23.79 -2.57
CA ALA A 49 -19.92 24.26 -2.58
C ALA A 49 -20.98 23.15 -2.36
N ASP A 50 -20.63 22.11 -1.60
CA ASP A 50 -21.51 20.95 -1.29
C ASP A 50 -21.40 20.66 0.22
N ASP A 51 -22.44 20.04 0.79
CA ASP A 51 -22.47 19.51 2.16
C ASP A 51 -22.00 18.04 2.24
N ARG A 52 -21.79 17.40 1.10
CA ARG A 52 -21.25 16.04 1.02
C ARG A 52 -19.79 16.00 1.48
N VAL A 53 -19.54 15.15 2.45
CA VAL A 53 -18.17 14.89 2.97
C VAL A 53 -17.41 13.98 2.02
N ILE A 54 -16.12 14.28 1.79
CA ILE A 54 -15.17 13.40 1.13
C ILE A 54 -14.86 12.22 2.06
N ASP A 55 -14.69 11.02 1.50
CA ASP A 55 -14.37 9.82 2.28
C ASP A 55 -13.15 10.06 3.17
N PHE A 56 -13.35 9.89 4.48
CA PHE A 56 -12.36 10.22 5.48
C PHE A 56 -11.32 9.10 5.62
N ASN A 57 -10.05 9.47 5.62
CA ASN A 57 -8.94 8.64 5.99
C ASN A 57 -8.09 9.35 7.03
N ALA A 58 -7.97 8.75 8.20
CA ALA A 58 -7.23 9.35 9.30
C ALA A 58 -5.72 9.39 9.00
N TYR A 59 -5.05 10.39 9.56
CA TYR A 59 -3.61 10.59 9.44
C TYR A 59 -2.84 9.36 9.92
N SER A 60 -1.93 8.88 9.10
CA SER A 60 -1.28 7.59 9.28
C SER A 60 -0.45 7.49 10.58
N HIS A 61 0.24 8.56 11.01
CA HIS A 61 0.96 8.56 12.28
C HIS A 61 0.01 8.48 13.49
N TYR A 62 -1.22 9.04 13.39
CA TYR A 62 -2.24 8.84 14.41
C TYR A 62 -2.74 7.40 14.40
N LEU A 63 -3.09 6.85 13.22
CA LEU A 63 -3.59 5.46 13.09
C LEU A 63 -2.59 4.42 13.62
N ARG A 64 -1.30 4.71 13.55
CA ARG A 64 -0.26 3.83 14.08
C ARG A 64 -0.36 3.65 15.61
N TRP A 65 -0.87 4.69 16.30
CA TRP A 65 -1.16 4.64 17.75
C TRP A 65 -2.57 4.11 18.03
N ILE A 66 -3.56 4.67 17.35
CA ILE A 66 -4.99 4.43 17.60
C ILE A 66 -5.65 4.01 16.30
N PRO A 67 -5.97 2.73 16.09
CA PRO A 67 -6.54 2.21 14.86
C PRO A 67 -8.04 2.52 14.72
N ILE A 68 -8.43 3.77 14.95
CA ILE A 68 -9.78 4.30 14.85
C ILE A 68 -9.82 5.33 13.73
N ASN A 69 -10.42 4.96 12.59
CA ASN A 69 -10.56 5.83 11.42
C ASN A 69 -11.76 6.78 11.59
N ARG A 70 -11.61 7.80 12.43
CA ARG A 70 -12.63 8.81 12.71
C ARG A 70 -12.02 10.23 12.70
N PRO A 71 -12.76 11.25 12.20
CA PRO A 71 -12.27 12.63 12.22
C PRO A 71 -12.18 13.17 13.65
N ASP A 72 -11.36 14.20 13.78
CA ASP A 72 -11.20 15.02 14.98
C ASP A 72 -10.81 14.25 16.26
N GLN A 73 -10.12 13.12 16.08
CA GLN A 73 -9.56 12.36 17.19
C GLN A 73 -8.12 12.81 17.46
N PHE A 74 -7.69 12.77 18.73
CA PHE A 74 -6.36 13.23 19.10
C PHE A 74 -5.65 12.25 20.02
N LEU A 75 -4.32 12.18 19.89
CA LEU A 75 -3.46 11.50 20.85
C LEU A 75 -2.40 12.48 21.34
N LEU A 76 -2.28 12.63 22.66
CA LEU A 76 -1.20 13.36 23.31
C LEU A 76 -0.16 12.38 23.80
N PHE A 77 1.07 12.54 23.29
CA PHE A 77 2.26 11.85 23.75
C PHE A 77 3.18 12.82 24.48
N ILE A 78 3.49 12.51 25.74
CA ILE A 78 4.50 13.19 26.55
C ILE A 78 5.45 12.10 27.08
N PRO A 79 6.78 12.25 26.94
CA PRO A 79 7.73 11.31 27.52
C PRO A 79 7.42 11.00 28.99
N GLU A 80 7.64 9.74 29.39
CA GLU A 80 7.38 9.23 30.74
C GLU A 80 5.91 9.21 31.20
N GLU A 81 4.98 9.83 30.46
CA GLU A 81 3.55 9.75 30.74
C GLU A 81 2.87 8.64 29.90
N PRO A 82 1.76 8.03 30.40
CA PRO A 82 0.92 7.19 29.56
C PRO A 82 0.30 8.03 28.43
N PRO A 83 0.30 7.53 27.15
CA PRO A 83 -0.35 8.23 26.05
C PRO A 83 -1.82 8.49 26.35
N LYS A 84 -2.32 9.70 26.03
CA LYS A 84 -3.73 10.09 26.25
C LYS A 84 -4.44 10.16 24.92
N TYR A 85 -5.45 9.32 24.74
CA TYR A 85 -6.33 9.36 23.57
C TYR A 85 -7.58 10.17 23.91
N PHE A 86 -7.73 11.33 23.29
CA PHE A 86 -8.93 12.14 23.37
C PHE A 86 -9.96 11.62 22.37
N GLN A 87 -10.93 10.91 22.89
CA GLN A 87 -12.05 10.37 22.11
C GLN A 87 -13.13 11.44 22.00
N VAL A 88 -13.10 12.18 20.88
CA VAL A 88 -14.09 13.22 20.61
C VAL A 88 -15.37 12.55 20.09
N SER A 89 -16.45 12.70 20.85
CA SER A 89 -17.76 12.12 20.55
C SER A 89 -18.85 13.15 20.89
N PRO A 90 -19.14 14.09 19.97
CA PRO A 90 -20.16 15.13 20.18
C PRO A 90 -21.55 14.53 20.31
N ASP A 91 -22.45 15.24 20.98
CA ASP A 91 -23.86 14.89 20.96
C ASP A 91 -24.43 15.30 19.58
N ASP A 92 -24.87 14.33 18.82
CA ASP A 92 -25.32 14.49 17.45
C ASP A 92 -26.55 13.62 17.20
N TYR A 93 -27.48 14.09 16.38
CA TYR A 93 -28.65 13.32 15.95
C TYR A 93 -28.67 13.04 14.44
N TRP A 94 -27.69 13.61 13.71
CA TRP A 94 -27.54 13.36 12.27
C TRP A 94 -26.65 12.17 11.99
N TYR A 95 -25.60 11.97 12.79
CA TYR A 95 -24.59 10.93 12.57
C TYR A 95 -24.35 10.14 13.85
N ASP A 96 -24.10 8.85 13.69
CA ASP A 96 -23.68 8.03 14.81
C ASP A 96 -22.27 8.41 15.25
N GLN A 97 -22.19 9.04 16.44
CA GLN A 97 -20.94 9.48 17.04
C GLN A 97 -20.34 8.44 18.00
N LYS A 98 -21.03 7.30 18.17
CA LYS A 98 -20.50 6.26 19.04
C LYS A 98 -19.21 5.68 18.45
N ILE A 99 -18.19 5.59 19.29
CA ILE A 99 -16.93 4.97 18.95
C ILE A 99 -16.81 3.70 19.81
N ASP A 100 -16.99 2.57 19.17
CA ASP A 100 -16.71 1.28 19.78
C ASP A 100 -15.26 0.90 19.48
N HIS A 101 -14.54 0.46 20.48
CA HIS A 101 -13.18 -0.03 20.36
C HIS A 101 -12.93 -1.19 21.29
N ASP A 102 -11.95 -2.00 20.96
CA ASP A 102 -11.58 -3.16 21.73
C ASP A 102 -10.93 -2.80 23.08
N ASP A 103 -11.11 -3.64 24.10
CA ASP A 103 -10.56 -3.48 25.44
C ASP A 103 -9.03 -3.36 25.46
N TRP A 104 -8.35 -3.90 24.45
CA TRP A 104 -6.88 -3.81 24.35
C TRP A 104 -6.40 -2.39 24.09
N ILE A 105 -7.20 -1.49 23.51
CA ILE A 105 -6.88 -0.06 23.41
C ILE A 105 -6.88 0.54 24.81
N ASN A 106 -7.97 0.37 25.58
CA ASN A 106 -8.11 0.89 26.94
C ASN A 106 -7.00 0.39 27.88
N SER A 107 -6.48 -0.80 27.63
CA SER A 107 -5.41 -1.40 28.45
C SER A 107 -4.04 -0.75 28.22
N ASN A 108 -3.85 -0.02 27.12
CA ASN A 108 -2.54 0.47 26.69
C ASN A 108 -2.44 2.00 26.57
N VAL A 109 -3.59 2.70 26.50
CA VAL A 109 -3.66 4.17 26.43
C VAL A 109 -4.71 4.68 27.38
N ASN A 110 -4.50 5.89 27.90
CA ASN A 110 -5.48 6.55 28.76
C ASN A 110 -6.55 7.22 27.88
N VAL A 111 -7.74 6.59 27.77
CA VAL A 111 -8.87 7.13 26.99
C VAL A 111 -9.57 8.24 27.78
N VAL A 112 -9.62 9.42 27.19
CA VAL A 112 -10.27 10.62 27.77
C VAL A 112 -11.45 10.99 26.85
N PRO A 113 -12.68 10.63 27.20
CA PRO A 113 -13.85 11.06 26.42
C PRO A 113 -14.09 12.56 26.54
N VAL A 114 -14.29 13.21 25.40
CA VAL A 114 -14.63 14.64 25.32
C VAL A 114 -15.75 14.85 24.29
N LYS A 115 -16.55 15.90 24.49
CA LYS A 115 -17.66 16.23 23.58
C LYS A 115 -17.21 17.15 22.44
N THR A 116 -16.21 17.97 22.69
CA THR A 116 -15.73 18.95 21.71
C THR A 116 -14.21 18.98 21.65
N VAL A 117 -13.70 19.40 20.51
CA VAL A 117 -12.24 19.62 20.31
C VAL A 117 -11.73 20.73 21.26
N ASP A 118 -12.56 21.70 21.62
CA ASP A 118 -12.14 22.80 22.51
C ASP A 118 -11.87 22.35 23.95
N GLU A 119 -12.49 21.26 24.40
CA GLU A 119 -12.20 20.68 25.72
C GLU A 119 -10.76 20.21 25.86
N ILE A 120 -10.14 19.77 24.76
CA ILE A 120 -8.75 19.31 24.72
C ILE A 120 -7.78 20.40 25.18
N LYS A 121 -8.11 21.68 24.94
CA LYS A 121 -7.28 22.83 25.36
C LYS A 121 -6.95 22.80 26.85
N SER A 122 -7.88 22.35 27.67
CA SER A 122 -7.69 22.29 29.13
C SER A 122 -6.63 21.23 29.51
N HIS A 123 -6.47 20.19 28.71
CA HIS A 123 -5.56 19.08 28.95
C HIS A 123 -4.13 19.33 28.43
N ILE A 124 -3.97 20.30 27.51
CA ILE A 124 -2.67 20.61 26.89
C ILE A 124 -2.09 21.97 27.33
N ARG A 125 -2.79 22.70 28.21
CA ARG A 125 -2.32 23.98 28.75
C ARG A 125 -0.94 23.87 29.35
N ASN A 126 -0.11 24.88 29.07
CA ASN A 126 1.26 25.01 29.56
C ASN A 126 2.26 23.99 28.98
N ASN A 127 1.89 23.14 28.04
CA ASN A 127 2.79 22.26 27.35
C ASN A 127 3.26 22.90 26.05
N ASN A 128 4.58 23.03 25.87
CA ASN A 128 5.16 23.36 24.57
C ASN A 128 5.17 22.10 23.71
N LEU A 129 4.19 21.95 22.79
CA LEU A 129 3.96 20.75 22.01
C LEU A 129 4.33 20.93 20.55
N ALA A 130 4.76 19.84 19.90
CA ALA A 130 4.66 19.72 18.47
C ALA A 130 3.27 19.19 18.08
N TYR A 131 2.75 19.61 16.94
CA TYR A 131 1.54 19.07 16.33
C TYR A 131 1.93 18.24 15.10
N LEU A 132 1.38 17.03 15.00
CA LEU A 132 1.47 16.19 13.80
C LEU A 132 0.04 15.91 13.30
N GLY A 133 -0.28 16.38 12.10
CA GLY A 133 -1.59 16.18 11.51
C GLY A 133 -1.87 17.07 10.31
N PRO A 134 -2.98 16.80 9.59
CA PRO A 134 -3.29 17.46 8.33
C PRO A 134 -3.95 18.84 8.44
N ASN A 135 -4.22 19.34 9.66
CA ASN A 135 -4.94 20.61 9.87
C ASN A 135 -4.10 21.63 10.66
N PRO A 136 -3.19 22.39 10.00
CA PRO A 136 -2.37 23.41 10.66
C PRO A 136 -3.17 24.52 11.37
N THR A 137 -4.30 24.93 10.79
CA THR A 137 -5.16 25.97 11.37
C THR A 137 -5.72 25.57 12.73
N LEU A 138 -5.99 24.28 12.93
CA LEU A 138 -6.43 23.78 14.23
C LEU A 138 -5.28 23.79 15.26
N ALA A 139 -4.05 23.51 14.83
CA ALA A 139 -2.87 23.60 15.69
C ALA A 139 -2.66 25.03 16.19
N GLU A 140 -2.87 26.04 15.34
CA GLU A 140 -2.81 27.46 15.72
C GLU A 140 -3.88 27.82 16.78
N LYS A 141 -5.09 27.27 16.68
CA LYS A 141 -6.14 27.43 17.71
C LYS A 141 -5.74 26.85 19.07
N PHE A 142 -4.85 25.86 19.08
CA PHE A 142 -4.24 25.32 20.30
C PHE A 142 -3.02 26.11 20.78
N SER A 143 -2.71 27.24 20.13
CA SER A 143 -1.55 28.09 20.42
C SER A 143 -0.21 27.37 20.21
N ILE A 144 -0.16 26.38 19.31
CA ILE A 144 1.07 25.71 18.90
C ILE A 144 1.81 26.63 17.91
N SER A 145 3.09 26.86 18.16
CA SER A 145 3.94 27.69 17.29
C SER A 145 4.02 27.11 15.88
N ALA A 146 4.02 27.96 14.87
CA ALA A 146 4.16 27.54 13.46
C ALA A 146 5.39 26.66 13.21
N SER A 147 6.51 26.91 13.91
CA SER A 147 7.72 26.08 13.84
C SER A 147 7.56 24.67 14.43
N HIS A 148 6.53 24.46 15.21
CA HIS A 148 6.22 23.16 15.84
C HIS A 148 5.04 22.45 15.16
N ILE A 149 4.51 22.98 14.07
CA ILE A 149 3.47 22.31 13.25
C ILE A 149 4.18 21.45 12.19
N ASN A 150 3.99 20.14 12.28
CA ASN A 150 4.59 19.16 11.38
C ASN A 150 6.12 19.35 11.23
N PRO A 151 6.91 19.40 12.33
CA PRO A 151 8.33 19.68 12.25
C PRO A 151 9.05 18.62 11.41
N GLU A 152 9.74 19.03 10.36
CA GLU A 152 10.39 18.16 9.40
C GLU A 152 11.35 17.16 10.07
N LYS A 153 12.11 17.60 11.08
CA LYS A 153 13.02 16.75 11.83
C LYS A 153 12.32 15.56 12.51
N ILE A 154 11.13 15.80 13.07
CA ILE A 154 10.33 14.74 13.71
C ILE A 154 9.76 13.82 12.62
N LEU A 155 9.18 14.38 11.57
CA LEU A 155 8.58 13.61 10.49
C LEU A 155 9.62 12.73 9.78
N ASN A 156 10.79 13.27 9.41
CA ASN A 156 11.85 12.50 8.76
C ASN A 156 12.27 11.28 9.59
N TYR A 157 12.41 11.45 10.90
CA TYR A 157 12.73 10.34 11.79
C TYR A 157 11.60 9.29 11.80
N LEU A 158 10.36 9.73 12.03
CA LEU A 158 9.21 8.83 12.15
C LEU A 158 8.90 8.12 10.82
N ASP A 159 8.97 8.82 9.68
CA ASP A 159 8.76 8.26 8.35
C ASP A 159 9.83 7.22 8.00
N PHE A 160 11.10 7.51 8.34
CA PHE A 160 12.17 6.54 8.15
C PHE A 160 11.93 5.26 8.97
N LYS A 161 11.48 5.41 10.22
CA LYS A 161 11.24 4.30 11.14
C LYS A 161 10.00 3.48 10.78
N ARG A 162 9.01 4.06 10.10
CA ARG A 162 7.80 3.36 9.67
C ARG A 162 8.04 2.20 8.71
N ALA A 163 9.15 2.20 7.99
CA ALA A 163 9.52 1.06 7.15
C ALA A 163 9.68 -0.24 7.96
N TYR A 164 10.08 -0.15 9.23
CA TYR A 164 10.29 -1.28 10.13
C TYR A 164 9.02 -1.58 10.92
N LYS A 165 8.41 -2.72 10.65
CA LYS A 165 7.11 -3.13 11.22
C LYS A 165 7.33 -3.86 12.56
N THR A 166 6.49 -3.60 13.52
CA THR A 166 6.39 -4.39 14.76
C THR A 166 5.58 -5.66 14.51
N GLU A 167 5.61 -6.62 15.43
CA GLU A 167 4.81 -7.84 15.35
C GLU A 167 3.31 -7.57 15.24
N TYR A 168 2.82 -6.50 15.91
CA TYR A 168 1.44 -6.04 15.77
C TYR A 168 1.14 -5.60 14.33
N GLU A 169 1.99 -4.75 13.73
CA GLU A 169 1.82 -4.25 12.38
C GLU A 169 1.86 -5.39 11.35
N ILE A 170 2.79 -6.34 11.51
CA ILE A 170 2.91 -7.53 10.66
C ILE A 170 1.65 -8.40 10.76
N LEU A 171 1.11 -8.59 11.96
CA LEU A 171 -0.13 -9.35 12.15
C LEU A 171 -1.30 -8.71 11.41
N GLN A 172 -1.47 -7.37 11.50
CA GLN A 172 -2.53 -6.67 10.79
C GLN A 172 -2.39 -6.80 9.26
N ILE A 173 -1.15 -6.67 8.73
CA ILE A 173 -0.88 -6.84 7.30
C ILE A 173 -1.19 -8.30 6.86
N LYS A 174 -0.82 -9.30 7.66
CA LYS A 174 -1.18 -10.72 7.41
C LYS A 174 -2.69 -10.92 7.32
N ASP A 175 -3.43 -10.36 8.28
CA ASP A 175 -4.90 -10.47 8.30
C ASP A 175 -5.54 -9.75 7.11
N ALA A 176 -5.00 -8.58 6.69
CA ALA A 176 -5.43 -7.89 5.49
C ALA A 176 -5.19 -8.73 4.23
N ASN A 177 -4.01 -9.37 4.10
CA ASN A 177 -3.71 -10.29 3.00
C ASN A 177 -4.66 -11.49 2.98
N LYS A 178 -4.87 -12.13 4.13
CA LYS A 178 -5.79 -13.26 4.27
C LYS A 178 -7.21 -12.91 3.80
N LEU A 179 -7.71 -11.73 4.17
CA LEU A 179 -9.01 -11.24 3.75
C LEU A 179 -9.05 -10.96 2.24
N ALA A 180 -8.03 -10.29 1.71
CA ALA A 180 -7.95 -9.95 0.30
C ALA A 180 -7.91 -11.20 -0.61
N ILE A 181 -7.23 -12.27 -0.21
CA ILE A 181 -7.19 -13.54 -0.97
C ILE A 181 -8.58 -14.16 -1.10
N ILE A 182 -9.45 -14.04 -0.09
CA ILE A 182 -10.85 -14.48 -0.19
C ILE A 182 -11.58 -13.69 -1.29
N GLY A 183 -11.37 -12.36 -1.35
CA GLY A 183 -11.91 -11.50 -2.38
C GLY A 183 -11.40 -11.84 -3.78
N HIS A 184 -10.07 -12.04 -3.92
CA HIS A 184 -9.44 -12.41 -5.20
C HIS A 184 -10.00 -13.72 -5.77
N ARG A 185 -10.26 -14.72 -4.92
CA ARG A 185 -10.88 -15.99 -5.33
C ARG A 185 -12.29 -15.75 -5.87
N ALA A 186 -13.12 -15.00 -5.15
CA ALA A 186 -14.49 -14.69 -5.58
C ALA A 186 -14.51 -13.90 -6.89
N ALA A 187 -13.61 -12.94 -7.04
CA ALA A 187 -13.44 -12.16 -8.26
C ALA A 187 -13.03 -13.03 -9.46
N ARG A 188 -12.04 -13.92 -9.26
CA ARG A 188 -11.62 -14.90 -10.27
C ARG A 188 -12.75 -15.83 -10.67
N GLU A 189 -13.49 -16.36 -9.72
CA GLU A 189 -14.64 -17.24 -9.99
C GLU A 189 -15.71 -16.50 -10.80
N CYS A 190 -16.06 -15.27 -10.43
CA CYS A 190 -16.99 -14.44 -11.18
C CYS A 190 -16.52 -14.21 -12.64
N PHE A 191 -15.23 -13.91 -12.85
CA PHE A 191 -14.64 -13.77 -14.19
C PHE A 191 -14.73 -15.05 -15.01
N LEU A 192 -14.44 -16.22 -14.41
CA LEU A 192 -14.51 -17.50 -15.11
C LEU A 192 -15.95 -17.86 -15.52
N ASN A 193 -16.95 -17.33 -14.83
CA ASN A 193 -18.38 -17.45 -15.13
C ASN A 193 -18.92 -16.26 -15.96
N ASP A 194 -18.06 -15.61 -16.74
CA ASP A 194 -18.42 -14.53 -17.68
C ASP A 194 -18.93 -13.24 -17.02
N GLY A 195 -18.58 -12.99 -15.76
CA GLY A 195 -18.88 -11.74 -15.08
C GLY A 195 -18.18 -10.53 -15.73
N ASN A 196 -18.84 -9.39 -15.77
CA ASN A 196 -18.28 -8.10 -16.21
C ASN A 196 -17.45 -7.45 -15.08
N GLU A 197 -16.77 -6.33 -15.37
CA GLU A 197 -15.89 -5.66 -14.40
C GLU A 197 -16.62 -5.22 -13.13
N TYR A 198 -17.86 -4.75 -13.26
CA TYR A 198 -18.68 -4.37 -12.12
C TYR A 198 -19.05 -5.58 -11.26
N GLU A 199 -19.51 -6.67 -11.88
CA GLU A 199 -19.86 -7.91 -11.16
C GLU A 199 -18.67 -8.53 -10.45
N ILE A 200 -17.49 -8.53 -11.10
CA ILE A 200 -16.22 -9.01 -10.51
C ILE A 200 -15.83 -8.16 -9.30
N HIS A 201 -15.93 -6.82 -9.43
CA HIS A 201 -15.66 -5.89 -8.33
C HIS A 201 -16.61 -6.13 -7.15
N MET A 202 -17.90 -6.27 -7.41
CA MET A 202 -18.89 -6.54 -6.38
C MET A 202 -18.71 -7.91 -5.73
N ALA A 203 -18.27 -8.93 -6.48
CA ALA A 203 -17.94 -10.24 -5.94
C ALA A 203 -16.77 -10.15 -4.94
N TYR A 204 -15.72 -9.37 -5.26
CA TYR A 204 -14.61 -9.10 -4.37
C TYR A 204 -15.08 -8.44 -3.06
N LEU A 205 -15.77 -7.30 -3.14
CA LEU A 205 -16.23 -6.56 -1.96
C LEU A 205 -17.17 -7.41 -1.07
N LYS A 206 -18.10 -8.12 -1.70
CA LYS A 206 -19.03 -9.00 -0.99
C LYS A 206 -18.31 -10.12 -0.25
N ALA A 207 -17.33 -10.77 -0.88
CA ALA A 207 -16.58 -11.86 -0.28
C ALA A 207 -15.74 -11.38 0.91
N CYS A 208 -15.16 -10.17 0.82
CA CYS A 208 -14.44 -9.52 1.91
C CYS A 208 -15.37 -8.92 2.96
N SER A 209 -16.68 -8.80 2.70
CA SER A 209 -17.66 -8.12 3.58
C SER A 209 -17.27 -6.67 3.91
N ILE A 210 -16.77 -5.94 2.91
CA ILE A 210 -16.35 -4.53 3.02
C ILE A 210 -17.14 -3.64 2.07
N LEU A 211 -17.18 -2.35 2.37
CA LEU A 211 -17.61 -1.30 1.44
C LEU A 211 -16.42 -0.86 0.58
N GLU A 212 -16.69 -0.20 -0.54
CA GLU A 212 -15.61 0.35 -1.39
C GLU A 212 -14.77 1.40 -0.63
N THR A 213 -15.39 2.16 0.26
CA THR A 213 -14.75 3.15 1.14
C THR A 213 -13.82 2.54 2.20
N ASP A 214 -13.98 1.23 2.50
CA ASP A 214 -13.10 0.49 3.42
C ASP A 214 -11.85 -0.05 2.71
N SER A 215 -11.86 -0.06 1.36
CA SER A 215 -10.71 -0.49 0.58
C SER A 215 -9.52 0.45 0.79
N PRO A 216 -8.28 -0.05 0.83
CA PRO A 216 -7.10 0.78 1.01
C PRO A 216 -6.85 1.73 -0.18
N TYR A 217 -7.32 1.37 -1.35
CA TYR A 217 -7.30 2.14 -2.60
C TYR A 217 -8.46 1.69 -3.50
N THR A 218 -8.75 2.47 -4.55
CA THR A 218 -9.76 2.08 -5.54
C THR A 218 -9.29 0.87 -6.33
N ASN A 219 -9.97 -0.27 -6.17
CA ASN A 219 -9.62 -1.51 -6.85
C ASN A 219 -9.54 -1.34 -8.36
N ILE A 220 -8.56 -1.95 -9.00
CA ILE A 220 -8.45 -2.09 -10.45
C ILE A 220 -9.05 -3.44 -10.85
N VAL A 221 -10.06 -3.42 -11.71
CA VAL A 221 -10.66 -4.63 -12.30
C VAL A 221 -10.69 -4.41 -13.81
N ALA A 222 -9.75 -5.01 -14.52
CA ALA A 222 -9.51 -4.72 -15.93
C ALA A 222 -9.61 -5.99 -16.77
N LEU A 223 -10.54 -6.00 -17.72
CA LEU A 223 -10.72 -7.08 -18.68
C LEU A 223 -10.09 -6.72 -20.03
N GLY A 224 -9.42 -7.69 -20.65
CA GLY A 224 -8.84 -7.58 -21.97
C GLY A 224 -7.83 -6.44 -22.08
N GLU A 225 -7.92 -5.61 -23.11
CA GLU A 225 -7.02 -4.48 -23.38
C GLU A 225 -6.92 -3.47 -22.23
N LYS A 226 -7.94 -3.40 -21.35
CA LYS A 226 -7.96 -2.46 -20.23
C LYS A 226 -6.90 -2.80 -19.18
N SER A 227 -6.42 -4.04 -19.13
CA SER A 227 -5.30 -4.42 -18.25
C SER A 227 -3.95 -3.79 -18.64
N GLY A 228 -3.88 -3.14 -19.81
CA GLY A 228 -2.75 -2.29 -20.20
C GLY A 228 -2.82 -0.86 -19.65
N ILE A 229 -3.90 -0.47 -18.96
CA ILE A 229 -4.06 0.84 -18.32
C ILE A 229 -3.75 0.69 -16.84
N LEU A 230 -2.57 1.15 -16.42
CA LEU A 230 -2.00 0.84 -15.10
C LEU A 230 -2.90 1.22 -13.92
N HIS A 231 -3.64 2.33 -14.02
CA HIS A 231 -4.60 2.78 -13.01
C HIS A 231 -6.01 2.84 -13.58
N TYR A 232 -6.49 1.73 -14.14
CA TYR A 232 -7.84 1.63 -14.69
C TYR A 232 -8.88 1.58 -13.58
N GLN A 233 -9.73 2.60 -13.50
CA GLN A 233 -10.70 2.75 -12.40
C GLN A 233 -12.16 2.55 -12.80
N ASN A 234 -12.46 2.49 -14.11
CA ASN A 234 -13.81 2.18 -14.56
C ASN A 234 -14.18 0.73 -14.21
N LYS A 235 -15.45 0.50 -13.98
CA LYS A 235 -16.05 -0.84 -13.83
C LYS A 235 -17.17 -0.95 -14.85
N ARG A 236 -16.84 -1.44 -16.05
CA ARG A 236 -17.82 -1.62 -17.13
C ARG A 236 -18.88 -2.64 -16.69
N ASN A 237 -20.16 -2.27 -16.82
CA ASN A 237 -21.31 -3.07 -16.43
C ASN A 237 -22.09 -3.69 -17.62
N GLY A 238 -21.60 -3.49 -18.84
CA GLY A 238 -22.13 -4.17 -20.03
C GLY A 238 -21.83 -5.67 -20.01
N LYS A 239 -22.45 -6.45 -20.92
CA LYS A 239 -22.12 -7.88 -21.03
C LYS A 239 -20.64 -8.07 -21.25
N ALA A 240 -20.00 -8.90 -20.43
CA ALA A 240 -18.64 -9.37 -20.63
C ALA A 240 -18.62 -10.22 -21.91
N LEU A 241 -18.05 -9.71 -22.97
CA LEU A 241 -18.39 -10.23 -24.26
C LEU A 241 -17.37 -11.19 -24.84
N LYS A 242 -16.09 -10.97 -24.64
CA LYS A 242 -15.06 -11.77 -25.34
C LYS A 242 -13.72 -11.76 -24.65
N GLU A 243 -13.61 -11.01 -23.58
CA GLU A 243 -12.35 -10.86 -22.87
C GLU A 243 -11.95 -12.19 -22.25
N LYS A 244 -10.68 -12.54 -22.46
CA LYS A 244 -10.13 -13.83 -22.06
C LYS A 244 -9.17 -13.73 -20.88
N ASN A 245 -8.84 -12.52 -20.45
CA ASN A 245 -8.02 -12.24 -19.29
C ASN A 245 -8.67 -11.20 -18.38
N LEU A 246 -8.38 -11.34 -17.10
CA LEU A 246 -8.68 -10.40 -16.03
C LEU A 246 -7.35 -10.03 -15.36
N LEU A 247 -7.09 -8.74 -15.19
CA LEU A 247 -6.15 -8.23 -14.21
C LEU A 247 -6.96 -7.58 -13.10
N ILE A 248 -6.81 -8.09 -11.89
CA ILE A 248 -7.39 -7.50 -10.69
C ILE A 248 -6.28 -7.10 -9.73
N ASP A 249 -6.28 -5.82 -9.32
CA ASP A 249 -5.41 -5.24 -8.31
C ASP A 249 -6.33 -4.67 -7.22
N ALA A 250 -6.33 -5.35 -6.07
CA ALA A 250 -7.26 -5.09 -5.00
C ALA A 250 -6.69 -5.51 -3.65
N GLY A 251 -6.94 -4.68 -2.64
CA GLY A 251 -6.49 -4.91 -1.28
C GLY A 251 -7.61 -4.83 -0.25
N CYS A 252 -7.28 -5.22 0.97
CA CYS A 252 -8.10 -5.02 2.16
C CYS A 252 -7.34 -4.21 3.20
N ARG A 253 -8.06 -3.70 4.21
CA ARG A 253 -7.47 -2.96 5.34
C ARG A 253 -7.95 -3.55 6.66
N ILE A 254 -7.03 -3.83 7.56
CA ILE A 254 -7.32 -4.27 8.93
C ILE A 254 -6.62 -3.33 9.92
N ASN A 255 -7.38 -2.71 10.80
CA ASN A 255 -6.86 -1.77 11.80
C ASN A 255 -5.93 -0.69 11.23
N GLY A 256 -6.25 -0.20 10.02
CA GLY A 256 -5.46 0.81 9.29
C GLY A 256 -4.40 0.23 8.36
N TYR A 257 -3.96 -1.01 8.53
CA TYR A 257 -2.90 -1.63 7.72
C TYR A 257 -3.45 -2.29 6.47
N ALA A 258 -2.78 -2.05 5.35
CA ALA A 258 -3.21 -2.48 4.03
C ALA A 258 -2.54 -3.78 3.57
N SER A 259 -3.23 -4.51 2.69
CA SER A 259 -2.62 -5.38 1.69
C SER A 259 -2.71 -4.75 0.31
N ASP A 260 -1.83 -5.16 -0.58
CA ASP A 260 -1.79 -4.76 -1.98
C ASP A 260 -1.46 -5.98 -2.84
N ILE A 261 -2.42 -6.43 -3.65
CA ILE A 261 -2.32 -7.71 -4.35
C ILE A 261 -2.82 -7.56 -5.78
N THR A 262 -1.99 -7.91 -6.73
CA THR A 262 -2.41 -8.05 -8.12
C THR A 262 -2.36 -9.50 -8.59
N ARG A 263 -3.41 -9.91 -9.29
CA ARG A 263 -3.48 -11.22 -9.96
C ARG A 263 -3.99 -11.06 -11.39
N THR A 264 -3.34 -11.78 -12.30
CA THR A 264 -3.82 -11.94 -13.68
C THR A 264 -4.38 -13.35 -13.85
N SER A 265 -5.60 -13.44 -14.36
CA SER A 265 -6.28 -14.71 -14.62
C SER A 265 -6.68 -14.81 -16.09
N VAL A 266 -6.71 -16.04 -16.63
CA VAL A 266 -7.07 -16.29 -18.03
C VAL A 266 -8.10 -17.41 -18.18
N LYS A 267 -8.96 -17.31 -19.21
CA LYS A 267 -9.87 -18.39 -19.61
C LYS A 267 -9.12 -19.49 -20.35
N ILE A 268 -9.69 -20.69 -20.40
CA ILE A 268 -9.11 -21.85 -21.11
C ILE A 268 -8.82 -21.52 -22.58
N SER A 269 -9.69 -20.72 -23.21
CA SER A 269 -9.58 -20.31 -24.63
C SER A 269 -8.60 -19.17 -24.90
N MET A 270 -7.77 -18.80 -23.90
CA MET A 270 -6.76 -17.75 -24.05
C MET A 270 -5.70 -18.15 -25.07
N ASP A 271 -5.13 -17.15 -25.74
CA ASP A 271 -4.01 -17.29 -26.67
C ASP A 271 -2.83 -18.02 -25.97
N PRO A 272 -2.24 -19.04 -26.62
CA PRO A 272 -1.14 -19.81 -26.00
C PRO A 272 0.06 -18.95 -25.61
N LEU A 273 0.45 -17.98 -26.44
CA LEU A 273 1.59 -17.11 -26.16
C LEU A 273 1.34 -16.24 -24.91
N PHE A 274 0.11 -15.73 -24.73
CA PHE A 274 -0.21 -14.97 -23.52
C PHE A 274 -0.24 -15.87 -22.27
N LYS A 275 -0.62 -17.14 -22.40
CA LYS A 275 -0.51 -18.10 -21.29
C LYS A 275 0.95 -18.36 -20.92
N ASP A 276 1.81 -18.57 -21.91
CA ASP A 276 3.23 -18.77 -21.67
C ASP A 276 3.87 -17.52 -21.05
N LEU A 277 3.47 -16.32 -21.48
CA LEU A 277 3.88 -15.06 -20.88
C LEU A 277 3.41 -14.95 -19.41
N LEU A 278 2.17 -15.33 -19.11
CA LEU A 278 1.65 -15.33 -17.74
C LEU A 278 2.43 -16.28 -16.83
N VAL A 279 2.71 -17.50 -17.30
CA VAL A 279 3.54 -18.48 -16.57
C VAL A 279 4.94 -17.92 -16.35
N GLY A 280 5.53 -17.29 -17.39
CA GLY A 280 6.84 -16.65 -17.29
C GLY A 280 6.85 -15.50 -16.28
N MET A 281 5.82 -14.67 -16.23
CA MET A 281 5.72 -13.57 -15.26
C MET A 281 5.51 -14.06 -13.82
N GLU A 282 4.75 -15.13 -13.61
CA GLU A 282 4.64 -15.82 -12.31
C GLU A 282 6.02 -16.31 -11.84
N TYR A 283 6.80 -16.90 -12.74
CA TYR A 283 8.16 -17.32 -12.42
C TYR A 283 9.09 -16.13 -12.10
N VAL A 284 8.99 -15.05 -12.88
CA VAL A 284 9.77 -13.81 -12.63
C VAL A 284 9.47 -13.25 -11.25
N GLU A 285 8.20 -13.16 -10.86
CA GLU A 285 7.80 -12.67 -9.54
C GLU A 285 8.40 -13.55 -8.42
N GLN A 286 8.25 -14.88 -8.50
CA GLN A 286 8.77 -15.79 -7.48
C GLN A 286 10.29 -15.72 -7.37
N GLU A 287 11.01 -15.60 -8.48
CA GLU A 287 12.46 -15.43 -8.50
C GLU A 287 12.90 -14.11 -7.85
N LEU A 288 12.12 -13.03 -8.05
CA LEU A 288 12.38 -11.75 -7.39
C LEU A 288 12.13 -11.83 -5.88
N VAL A 289 11.09 -12.51 -5.45
CA VAL A 289 10.82 -12.75 -4.02
C VAL A 289 11.97 -13.55 -3.39
N ASN A 290 12.48 -14.58 -4.06
CA ASN A 290 13.54 -15.46 -3.53
C ASN A 290 14.86 -14.73 -3.24
N VAL A 291 15.14 -13.59 -3.88
CA VAL A 291 16.38 -12.82 -3.63
C VAL A 291 16.23 -11.80 -2.50
N VAL A 292 15.03 -11.60 -1.98
CA VAL A 292 14.76 -10.66 -0.89
C VAL A 292 15.43 -11.14 0.39
N LYS A 293 16.33 -10.32 0.94
CA LYS A 293 17.01 -10.54 2.22
C LYS A 293 17.63 -9.25 2.75
N PRO A 294 17.99 -9.16 4.03
CA PRO A 294 18.73 -8.02 4.54
C PRO A 294 20.02 -7.77 3.75
N GLY A 295 20.30 -6.49 3.46
CA GLY A 295 21.48 -6.02 2.73
C GLY A 295 21.32 -5.89 1.21
N VAL A 296 20.24 -6.40 0.62
CA VAL A 296 19.94 -6.19 -0.81
C VAL A 296 19.34 -4.79 -1.02
N GLY A 297 19.82 -4.06 -2.02
CA GLY A 297 19.22 -2.80 -2.43
C GLY A 297 17.91 -3.01 -3.18
N TYR A 298 16.89 -2.22 -2.89
CA TYR A 298 15.63 -2.30 -3.65
C TYR A 298 15.79 -1.88 -5.14
N PRO A 299 16.68 -0.90 -5.49
CA PRO A 299 17.03 -0.65 -6.89
C PRO A 299 17.69 -1.84 -7.59
N ASP A 300 18.43 -2.70 -6.86
CA ASP A 300 19.04 -3.91 -7.42
C ASP A 300 17.96 -4.95 -7.76
N LEU A 301 16.94 -5.10 -6.89
CA LEU A 301 15.76 -5.92 -7.17
C LEU A 301 15.01 -5.44 -8.43
N HIS A 302 14.86 -4.11 -8.59
CA HIS A 302 14.26 -3.56 -9.81
C HIS A 302 15.09 -3.84 -11.07
N SER A 303 16.40 -3.72 -10.99
CA SER A 303 17.31 -4.04 -12.10
C SER A 303 17.27 -5.52 -12.47
N ASP A 304 17.14 -6.41 -11.48
CA ASP A 304 16.94 -7.84 -11.69
C ASP A 304 15.59 -8.14 -12.37
N ALA A 305 14.52 -7.43 -11.97
CA ALA A 305 13.21 -7.52 -12.65
C ALA A 305 13.33 -7.15 -14.14
N MET A 306 13.99 -6.04 -14.47
CA MET A 306 14.22 -5.64 -15.88
C MET A 306 15.00 -6.69 -16.65
N THR A 307 16.01 -7.31 -16.02
CA THR A 307 16.81 -8.37 -16.61
C THR A 307 15.98 -9.61 -16.90
N LYS A 308 15.17 -10.06 -15.94
CA LYS A 308 14.32 -11.24 -16.07
C LYS A 308 13.20 -11.03 -17.10
N ILE A 309 12.57 -9.84 -17.11
CA ILE A 309 11.58 -9.46 -18.13
C ILE A 309 12.23 -9.40 -19.51
N GLY A 310 13.41 -8.79 -19.65
CA GLY A 310 14.15 -8.76 -20.91
C GLY A 310 14.45 -10.16 -21.46
N LYS A 311 14.84 -11.09 -20.58
CA LYS A 311 15.04 -12.50 -20.94
C LYS A 311 13.74 -13.16 -21.40
N LEU A 312 12.64 -12.98 -20.65
CA LEU A 312 11.32 -13.54 -21.00
C LEU A 312 10.82 -13.03 -22.36
N LEU A 313 11.02 -11.72 -22.65
CA LEU A 313 10.67 -11.14 -23.95
C LEU A 313 11.45 -11.78 -25.11
N LEU A 314 12.72 -12.15 -24.91
CA LEU A 314 13.53 -12.88 -25.90
C LEU A 314 13.09 -14.33 -26.04
N ASP A 315 12.91 -15.04 -24.93
CA ASP A 315 12.54 -16.46 -24.90
C ASP A 315 11.19 -16.69 -25.62
N LEU A 316 10.26 -15.74 -25.51
CA LEU A 316 8.96 -15.76 -26.19
C LEU A 316 8.96 -15.08 -27.58
N SER A 317 10.13 -14.69 -28.10
CA SER A 317 10.28 -13.99 -29.37
C SER A 317 9.45 -12.70 -29.51
N ILE A 318 9.09 -12.09 -28.38
CA ILE A 318 8.43 -10.77 -28.33
C ILE A 318 9.42 -9.68 -28.71
N CYS A 319 10.69 -9.89 -28.39
CA CYS A 319 11.79 -9.02 -28.78
C CYS A 319 12.91 -9.83 -29.47
N PHE A 320 13.78 -9.12 -30.19
CA PHE A 320 14.93 -9.68 -30.91
C PHE A 320 16.24 -9.11 -30.38
N GLY A 321 17.36 -9.81 -30.63
CA GLY A 321 18.70 -9.36 -30.27
C GLY A 321 19.29 -10.12 -29.10
N SER A 322 20.18 -9.47 -28.36
CA SER A 322 20.78 -10.03 -27.14
C SER A 322 20.19 -9.36 -25.89
N LEU A 323 20.20 -10.06 -24.75
CA LEU A 323 19.77 -9.51 -23.47
C LEU A 323 20.51 -8.20 -23.13
N GLU A 324 21.83 -8.19 -23.32
CA GLU A 324 22.65 -6.99 -23.09
C GLU A 324 22.18 -5.81 -23.96
N GLY A 325 21.85 -6.07 -25.24
CA GLY A 325 21.32 -5.06 -26.17
C GLY A 325 19.97 -4.52 -25.71
N LEU A 326 19.05 -5.37 -25.25
CA LEU A 326 17.76 -4.95 -24.75
C LEU A 326 17.89 -4.08 -23.49
N LEU A 327 18.75 -4.47 -22.55
CA LEU A 327 18.99 -3.73 -21.31
C LEU A 327 19.65 -2.38 -21.61
N LYS A 328 20.65 -2.35 -22.50
CA LYS A 328 21.35 -1.10 -22.92
C LYS A 328 20.40 -0.10 -23.55
N ASP A 329 19.47 -0.59 -24.37
CA ASP A 329 18.49 0.25 -25.08
C ASP A 329 17.19 0.40 -24.26
N GLU A 330 17.17 0.00 -22.97
CA GLU A 330 16.03 0.14 -22.06
C GLU A 330 14.70 -0.39 -22.64
N ILE A 331 14.76 -1.54 -23.32
CA ILE A 331 13.58 -2.17 -23.93
C ILE A 331 12.60 -2.71 -22.88
N PRO A 332 13.05 -3.39 -21.78
CA PRO A 332 12.14 -3.88 -20.76
C PRO A 332 11.27 -2.77 -20.12
N GLN A 333 11.80 -1.56 -20.00
CA GLN A 333 11.07 -0.39 -19.47
C GLN A 333 9.88 0.04 -20.34
N LEU A 334 9.88 -0.31 -21.62
CA LEU A 334 8.71 -0.08 -22.49
C LEU A 334 7.55 -1.02 -22.16
N PHE A 335 7.86 -2.19 -21.60
CA PHE A 335 6.90 -3.22 -21.21
C PHE A 335 6.56 -3.16 -19.71
N MET A 336 7.44 -2.65 -18.86
CA MET A 336 7.20 -2.39 -17.45
C MET A 336 7.63 -0.95 -17.10
N PRO A 337 6.74 0.04 -17.29
CA PRO A 337 7.09 1.45 -17.11
C PRO A 337 7.01 1.94 -15.65
N HIS A 338 6.78 1.06 -14.69
CA HIS A 338 6.69 1.40 -13.26
C HIS A 338 7.81 0.73 -12.45
N GLY A 339 7.91 1.05 -11.17
CA GLY A 339 8.83 0.40 -10.24
C GLY A 339 8.39 -1.04 -9.92
N VAL A 340 9.33 -1.86 -9.43
CA VAL A 340 9.04 -3.25 -9.01
C VAL A 340 8.23 -3.33 -7.72
N GLY A 341 7.88 -2.19 -7.12
CA GLY A 341 7.05 -2.11 -5.92
C GLY A 341 7.41 -0.93 -5.02
N HIS A 342 6.89 -0.96 -3.80
CA HIS A 342 6.95 0.13 -2.83
C HIS A 342 6.86 -0.41 -1.39
N LEU A 343 7.23 0.42 -0.40
CA LEU A 343 6.94 0.10 1.01
C LEU A 343 5.42 0.00 1.22
N LEU A 344 5.01 -0.93 2.08
CA LEU A 344 3.62 -1.17 2.43
C LEU A 344 3.43 -1.11 3.95
N GLY A 345 2.29 -0.57 4.38
CA GLY A 345 1.94 -0.47 5.81
C GLY A 345 0.55 0.11 6.05
N ILE A 346 0.46 1.13 6.87
CA ILE A 346 -0.77 1.92 7.06
C ILE A 346 -1.17 2.65 5.77
N GLN A 347 -0.20 3.11 5.02
CA GLN A 347 -0.42 3.59 3.65
C GLN A 347 -0.03 2.47 2.68
N VAL A 348 -0.77 2.35 1.58
CA VAL A 348 -0.43 1.42 0.51
C VAL A 348 0.94 1.76 -0.06
N HIS A 349 1.11 2.98 -0.56
CA HIS A 349 2.42 3.55 -0.83
C HIS A 349 2.95 4.18 0.46
N ASP A 350 3.60 3.38 1.31
CA ASP A 350 4.02 3.85 2.63
C ASP A 350 5.20 4.84 2.53
N VAL A 351 5.28 5.73 3.50
CA VAL A 351 6.28 6.82 3.52
C VAL A 351 7.70 6.29 3.76
N GLY A 352 8.70 7.13 3.47
CA GLY A 352 10.11 6.85 3.76
C GLY A 352 10.82 5.97 2.74
N GLY A 353 10.18 5.61 1.60
CA GLY A 353 10.80 4.78 0.57
C GLY A 353 12.06 5.38 -0.06
N HIS A 354 12.16 6.70 -0.14
CA HIS A 354 13.35 7.40 -0.64
C HIS A 354 14.24 7.98 0.47
N LEU A 355 13.90 7.78 1.75
CA LEU A 355 14.74 8.26 2.84
C LEU A 355 15.96 7.36 3.04
N LYS A 356 17.14 7.95 2.90
CA LYS A 356 18.42 7.29 3.12
C LYS A 356 18.76 7.11 4.60
N ASN A 357 18.30 8.06 5.43
CA ASN A 357 18.55 8.08 6.87
C ASN A 357 17.49 8.88 7.64
N ILE A 358 17.56 8.82 8.96
CA ILE A 358 16.66 9.49 9.90
C ILE A 358 16.71 11.03 9.85
N ASN A 359 17.68 11.63 9.18
CA ASN A 359 17.85 13.08 9.07
C ASN A 359 17.20 13.66 7.82
N GLY A 360 16.46 12.84 7.05
CA GLY A 360 15.73 13.29 5.86
C GLY A 360 16.56 13.34 4.57
N SER A 361 17.79 12.80 4.56
CA SER A 361 18.54 12.67 3.29
C SER A 361 17.79 11.73 2.35
N ILE A 362 17.64 12.16 1.09
CA ILE A 362 16.91 11.42 0.06
C ILE A 362 17.89 10.72 -0.88
N GLU A 363 17.56 9.48 -1.26
CA GLU A 363 18.17 8.75 -2.36
C GLU A 363 17.16 8.67 -3.52
N LEU A 364 17.43 9.39 -4.60
CA LEU A 364 16.54 9.38 -5.76
C LEU A 364 16.63 8.05 -6.52
N PRO A 365 15.55 7.61 -7.16
CA PRO A 365 15.58 6.44 -8.04
C PRO A 365 16.52 6.64 -9.22
N PRO A 366 17.01 5.55 -9.84
CA PRO A 366 17.81 5.64 -11.06
C PRO A 366 17.08 6.40 -12.17
N ALA A 367 17.80 7.21 -12.94
CA ALA A 367 17.22 8.08 -13.99
C ALA A 367 16.40 7.30 -15.05
N HIS A 368 16.78 6.04 -15.33
CA HIS A 368 16.06 5.15 -16.26
C HIS A 368 14.82 4.48 -15.63
N SER A 369 14.59 4.68 -14.33
CA SER A 369 13.45 4.13 -13.60
C SER A 369 12.88 5.15 -12.60
N PRO A 370 12.46 6.33 -13.08
CA PRO A 370 12.08 7.47 -12.21
C PRO A 370 10.82 7.20 -11.36
N PHE A 371 10.04 6.18 -11.71
CA PHE A 371 8.81 5.80 -10.99
C PHE A 371 9.06 4.74 -9.91
N LEU A 372 10.30 4.32 -9.65
CA LEU A 372 10.62 3.44 -8.55
C LEU A 372 10.38 4.18 -7.21
N ARG A 373 9.48 3.64 -6.37
CA ARG A 373 9.02 4.29 -5.13
C ARG A 373 9.86 3.94 -3.90
N ASN A 374 10.77 2.96 -4.01
CA ASN A 374 11.63 2.54 -2.91
C ASN A 374 13.08 2.43 -3.39
N THR A 375 13.99 3.10 -2.67
CA THR A 375 15.43 3.07 -2.94
C THR A 375 16.24 2.55 -1.75
N ARG A 376 15.55 2.02 -0.73
CA ARG A 376 16.19 1.59 0.50
C ARG A 376 16.92 0.26 0.35
N VAL A 377 17.92 0.08 1.20
CA VAL A 377 18.51 -1.24 1.44
C VAL A 377 17.55 -2.02 2.35
N MET A 378 17.23 -3.25 1.94
CA MET A 378 16.34 -4.12 2.69
C MET A 378 16.91 -4.44 4.08
N SER A 379 16.05 -4.42 5.06
CA SER A 379 16.39 -4.75 6.45
C SER A 379 15.26 -5.56 7.07
N GLU A 380 15.58 -6.32 8.08
CA GLU A 380 14.62 -7.13 8.84
C GLU A 380 13.42 -6.26 9.28
N ASN A 381 12.23 -6.84 9.23
CA ASN A 381 10.94 -6.22 9.53
C ASN A 381 10.47 -5.13 8.54
N MET A 382 11.12 -4.95 7.40
CA MET A 382 10.53 -4.19 6.30
C MET A 382 9.45 -5.01 5.60
N VAL A 383 8.35 -4.34 5.24
CA VAL A 383 7.30 -4.91 4.38
C VAL A 383 7.16 -4.03 3.15
N PHE A 384 7.13 -4.67 1.97
CA PHE A 384 6.97 -4.02 0.68
C PHE A 384 6.31 -4.94 -0.33
N THR A 385 5.87 -4.39 -1.47
CA THR A 385 5.33 -5.16 -2.58
C THR A 385 6.46 -5.63 -3.52
N VAL A 386 6.22 -6.75 -4.20
CA VAL A 386 6.98 -7.19 -5.38
C VAL A 386 5.97 -7.42 -6.49
N GLU A 387 5.94 -6.53 -7.49
CA GLU A 387 4.86 -6.40 -8.48
C GLU A 387 5.36 -6.31 -9.93
N PRO A 388 6.19 -7.24 -10.42
CA PRO A 388 6.59 -7.19 -11.81
C PRO A 388 5.38 -7.29 -12.75
N GLY A 389 5.45 -6.56 -13.87
CA GLY A 389 4.42 -6.55 -14.90
C GLY A 389 5.00 -6.58 -16.30
N CYS A 390 4.17 -6.97 -17.27
CA CYS A 390 4.50 -6.89 -18.69
C CYS A 390 3.26 -6.40 -19.46
N TYR A 391 3.35 -5.23 -20.07
CA TYR A 391 2.22 -4.55 -20.67
C TYR A 391 2.44 -4.23 -22.14
N PHE A 392 1.36 -4.33 -22.90
CA PHE A 392 1.31 -3.96 -24.32
C PHE A 392 0.53 -2.66 -24.45
N ILE A 393 1.21 -1.54 -24.14
CA ILE A 393 0.62 -0.19 -24.11
C ILE A 393 0.89 0.49 -25.44
N PRO A 394 -0.15 0.71 -26.31
CA PRO A 394 0.07 1.27 -27.64
C PRO A 394 0.80 2.62 -27.60
N ASN A 395 0.46 3.51 -26.69
CA ASN A 395 1.08 4.84 -26.60
C ASN A 395 2.60 4.79 -26.34
N LEU A 396 3.08 3.78 -25.62
CA LEU A 396 4.51 3.61 -25.35
C LEU A 396 5.22 2.88 -26.51
N LEU A 397 4.62 1.80 -27.00
CA LEU A 397 5.23 0.93 -28.00
C LEU A 397 5.21 1.56 -29.40
N GLU A 398 4.07 2.07 -29.88
CA GLU A 398 3.96 2.66 -31.21
C GLU A 398 4.89 3.85 -31.42
N ALA A 399 5.17 4.63 -30.38
CA ALA A 399 6.17 5.70 -30.43
C ALA A 399 7.57 5.20 -30.83
N GLN A 400 7.85 3.90 -30.63
CA GLN A 400 9.14 3.29 -30.95
C GLN A 400 9.18 2.66 -32.35
N ARG A 401 8.06 2.48 -33.05
CA ARG A 401 7.94 1.69 -34.28
C ARG A 401 8.99 2.07 -35.36
N ASN A 402 9.30 3.33 -35.50
CA ASN A 402 10.25 3.84 -36.49
C ASN A 402 11.62 4.21 -35.89
N THR A 403 11.93 3.80 -34.66
CA THR A 403 13.19 4.08 -33.97
C THR A 403 14.14 2.88 -34.01
N LYS A 404 15.36 3.05 -33.49
CA LYS A 404 16.30 1.94 -33.28
C LYS A 404 15.73 0.91 -32.32
N LYS A 405 15.04 1.33 -31.25
CA LYS A 405 14.37 0.46 -30.28
C LYS A 405 13.29 -0.39 -30.96
N GLY A 406 12.52 0.19 -31.86
CA GLY A 406 11.47 -0.49 -32.61
C GLY A 406 11.95 -1.65 -33.49
N LYS A 407 13.23 -1.67 -33.91
CA LYS A 407 13.82 -2.78 -34.66
C LYS A 407 14.04 -4.03 -33.79
N LEU A 408 14.09 -3.86 -32.47
CA LEU A 408 14.24 -4.96 -31.53
C LEU A 408 12.90 -5.57 -31.11
N ILE A 409 11.77 -5.01 -31.57
CA ILE A 409 10.41 -5.41 -31.18
C ILE A 409 9.76 -6.23 -32.31
N ASN A 410 9.14 -7.35 -31.97
CA ASN A 410 8.37 -8.17 -32.91
C ASN A 410 6.95 -7.63 -33.05
N TRP A 411 6.75 -6.69 -33.96
CA TRP A 411 5.49 -6.01 -34.15
C TRP A 411 4.31 -6.91 -34.47
N LYS A 412 4.55 -8.02 -35.18
CA LYS A 412 3.52 -9.01 -35.45
C LYS A 412 2.95 -9.63 -34.16
N ILE A 413 3.83 -9.93 -33.21
CA ILE A 413 3.46 -10.45 -31.90
C ILE A 413 2.81 -9.35 -31.04
N ILE A 414 3.35 -8.14 -31.09
CA ILE A 414 2.79 -7.01 -30.32
C ILE A 414 1.32 -6.75 -30.75
N GLU A 415 1.05 -6.71 -32.06
CA GLU A 415 -0.31 -6.52 -32.57
C GLU A 415 -1.27 -7.65 -32.15
N GLN A 416 -0.78 -8.89 -32.04
CA GLN A 416 -1.52 -10.03 -31.48
C GLN A 416 -1.83 -9.87 -30.01
N LEU A 417 -0.93 -9.26 -29.22
CA LEU A 417 -1.03 -9.14 -27.76
C LEU A 417 -1.73 -7.86 -27.28
N TYR A 418 -1.86 -6.83 -28.10
CA TYR A 418 -2.58 -5.58 -27.75
C TYR A 418 -3.99 -5.82 -27.17
N PRO A 419 -4.83 -6.75 -27.70
CA PRO A 419 -6.16 -7.00 -27.16
C PRO A 419 -6.18 -7.53 -25.71
N TYR A 420 -5.05 -8.00 -25.23
CA TYR A 420 -4.91 -8.58 -23.88
C TYR A 420 -4.29 -7.61 -22.86
N GLY A 421 -3.84 -6.42 -23.29
CA GLY A 421 -3.39 -5.32 -22.46
C GLY A 421 -2.12 -5.60 -21.66
N GLY A 422 -2.17 -6.44 -20.63
CA GLY A 422 -0.99 -6.73 -19.82
C GLY A 422 -1.20 -7.74 -18.70
N ILE A 423 -0.10 -7.99 -17.99
CA ILE A 423 0.01 -8.90 -16.84
C ILE A 423 0.68 -8.14 -15.71
N ARG A 424 0.18 -8.28 -14.49
CA ARG A 424 0.88 -7.95 -13.24
C ARG A 424 0.62 -9.06 -12.23
N ILE A 425 1.65 -9.43 -11.51
CA ILE A 425 1.61 -10.35 -10.37
C ILE A 425 2.26 -9.60 -9.22
N GLU A 426 1.57 -9.55 -8.09
CA GLU A 426 2.01 -8.75 -6.95
C GLU A 426 1.76 -9.46 -5.64
N ASP A 427 2.81 -9.55 -4.84
CA ASP A 427 2.77 -10.11 -3.49
C ASP A 427 3.32 -9.11 -2.47
N ASN A 428 2.87 -9.25 -1.23
CA ASN A 428 3.39 -8.51 -0.09
C ASN A 428 4.45 -9.34 0.65
N ILE A 429 5.63 -8.78 0.79
CA ILE A 429 6.81 -9.50 1.28
C ILE A 429 7.33 -8.86 2.56
N LEU A 430 7.48 -9.68 3.59
CA LEU A 430 8.19 -9.33 4.82
C LEU A 430 9.64 -9.80 4.71
N VAL A 431 10.58 -8.89 4.98
CA VAL A 431 11.98 -9.23 5.11
C VAL A 431 12.24 -9.81 6.50
N THR A 432 12.59 -11.09 6.57
CA THR A 432 13.00 -11.74 7.81
C THR A 432 14.52 -11.88 7.87
N LYS A 433 15.03 -12.27 9.01
CA LYS A 433 16.45 -12.57 9.20
C LYS A 433 16.97 -13.65 8.24
N ASP A 434 16.12 -14.63 7.93
CA ASP A 434 16.47 -15.83 7.17
C ASP A 434 16.08 -15.72 5.68
N GLY A 435 15.45 -14.62 5.25
CA GLY A 435 14.99 -14.39 3.89
C GLY A 435 13.57 -13.84 3.82
N PRO A 436 12.87 -14.00 2.69
CA PRO A 436 11.51 -13.48 2.53
C PRO A 436 10.46 -14.35 3.22
N GLU A 437 9.48 -13.72 3.84
CA GLU A 437 8.17 -14.32 4.13
C GLU A 437 7.15 -13.71 3.16
N ASN A 438 6.56 -14.52 2.28
CA ASN A 438 5.51 -14.09 1.38
C ASN A 438 4.18 -14.07 2.13
N LEU A 439 3.72 -12.86 2.48
CA LEU A 439 2.49 -12.66 3.28
C LEU A 439 1.22 -12.93 2.48
N THR A 440 1.30 -13.02 1.15
CA THR A 440 0.17 -13.23 0.26
C THR A 440 -0.01 -14.73 -0.03
N ARG A 441 1.01 -15.40 -0.57
CA ARG A 441 0.91 -16.78 -1.07
C ARG A 441 0.70 -17.81 0.02
N GLN A 442 1.12 -17.54 1.25
CA GLN A 442 0.82 -18.43 2.38
C GLN A 442 -0.69 -18.69 2.58
N PHE A 443 -1.56 -17.75 2.17
CA PHE A 443 -3.01 -17.90 2.26
C PHE A 443 -3.66 -18.45 0.98
N GLU A 444 -2.97 -18.41 -0.15
CA GLU A 444 -3.42 -19.05 -1.39
C GLU A 444 -3.34 -20.58 -1.28
N ALA A 445 -2.28 -21.09 -0.64
CA ALA A 445 -2.03 -22.53 -0.51
C ALA A 445 -2.98 -23.26 0.45
N ILE A 446 -3.55 -22.56 1.43
CA ILE A 446 -4.40 -23.16 2.48
C ILE A 446 -5.78 -23.62 1.96
N ASN A 447 -6.22 -23.08 0.82
CA ASN A 447 -7.46 -23.44 0.13
C ASN A 447 -7.24 -23.31 -1.40
N PRO A 448 -6.80 -24.36 -2.08
CA PRO A 448 -6.57 -24.34 -3.53
C PRO A 448 -7.86 -24.17 -4.35
#